data_ee29272e268edd50079396532ee3943e
#
_entry.id   ee29272e268edd50079396532ee3943e
#
_cell.length_a   1.000
_cell.length_b   1.000
_cell.length_c   1.000
_cell.angle_alpha   90.00
_cell.angle_beta   90.00
_cell.angle_gamma   90.00
#
_symmetry.space_group_name_H-M   'P 1'
#
loop_
_entity.id
_entity.type
_entity.pdbx_description
1 polymer ?
#
loop_
_entity_poly.entity_id
_entity_poly.type
_entity_poly.pdbx_seq_one_letter_code
_entity_poly.pdbx_strand_id
1 'polypeptide(L)'
;IKNDISCTYFLDADYPNYLKHCIDGPILIFQKGNIDLNNRKIISVVGTRNVTSYGIAFCEKFISDVAPLNPIIVSGFAYGIDICIQREAVKNGLQTIGCLAHGLNQIYPKVHAKYQAEVLKNGGFYTEFWSTSNPERENFLKRNRIIAGVSEATVVVESAEKGGSLVT
;
A
#
# COMPACT_ATOMS: atom_id res chain seq x y z
N ILE A 1 21.67 -9.17 2.55
CA ILE A 1 21.10 -8.02 1.83
C ILE A 1 21.19 -6.81 2.77
N LYS A 2 21.76 -5.70 2.32
CA LYS A 2 21.86 -4.47 3.13
C LYS A 2 20.45 -3.90 3.34
N ASN A 3 20.12 -3.50 4.58
CA ASN A 3 18.92 -2.75 4.99
C ASN A 3 17.61 -3.55 5.11
N ASP A 4 17.62 -4.84 5.41
CA ASP A 4 16.41 -5.67 5.63
C ASP A 4 15.40 -5.61 4.47
N ILE A 5 15.91 -5.48 3.24
CA ILE A 5 15.09 -5.51 2.02
C ILE A 5 15.24 -6.90 1.39
N SER A 6 14.14 -7.58 1.17
CA SER A 6 14.06 -8.81 0.36
C SER A 6 13.54 -8.49 -1.03
N CYS A 7 13.82 -9.40 -1.96
CA CYS A 7 13.37 -9.31 -3.35
C CYS A 7 12.77 -10.65 -3.73
N THR A 8 11.56 -10.64 -4.25
CA THR A 8 10.83 -11.82 -4.69
C THR A 8 10.60 -11.75 -6.19
N TYR A 9 10.88 -12.84 -6.88
CA TYR A 9 10.68 -13.00 -8.31
C TYR A 9 9.28 -13.57 -8.59
N PHE A 10 8.66 -13.24 -9.72
CA PHE A 10 7.27 -13.58 -10.01
C PHE A 10 6.96 -15.10 -10.06
N LEU A 11 7.98 -15.96 -10.23
CA LEU A 11 7.82 -17.41 -10.16
C LEU A 11 8.05 -17.99 -8.76
N ASP A 12 8.53 -17.19 -7.81
CA ASP A 12 8.73 -17.65 -6.45
C ASP A 12 7.39 -17.95 -5.75
N ALA A 13 7.42 -18.88 -4.80
CA ALA A 13 6.21 -19.32 -4.11
C ALA A 13 5.61 -18.24 -3.20
N ASP A 14 6.45 -17.33 -2.68
CA ASP A 14 6.10 -16.23 -1.80
C ASP A 14 5.78 -14.91 -2.54
N TYR A 15 5.79 -14.92 -3.89
CA TYR A 15 5.31 -13.79 -4.66
C TYR A 15 3.80 -13.61 -4.46
N PRO A 16 3.29 -12.35 -4.27
CA PRO A 16 1.87 -12.11 -4.01
C PRO A 16 0.97 -12.74 -5.07
N ASN A 17 0.11 -13.68 -4.64
CA ASN A 17 -0.64 -14.53 -5.56
C ASN A 17 -1.56 -13.75 -6.52
N TYR A 18 -2.28 -12.74 -6.03
CA TYR A 18 -3.15 -11.92 -6.89
C TYR A 18 -2.33 -11.12 -7.90
N LEU A 19 -1.20 -10.56 -7.50
CA LEU A 19 -0.31 -9.81 -8.38
C LEU A 19 0.29 -10.69 -9.49
N LYS A 20 0.51 -11.97 -9.22
CA LYS A 20 0.99 -12.96 -10.20
C LYS A 20 0.04 -13.14 -11.39
N HIS A 21 -1.25 -12.90 -11.19
CA HIS A 21 -2.28 -13.02 -12.22
C HIS A 21 -2.53 -11.70 -12.98
N CYS A 22 -1.86 -10.62 -12.62
CA CYS A 22 -1.96 -9.35 -13.34
C CYS A 22 -1.10 -9.39 -14.60
N ILE A 23 -1.68 -8.98 -15.74
CA ILE A 23 -1.00 -8.95 -17.04
C ILE A 23 0.28 -8.09 -17.00
N ASP A 24 0.24 -7.02 -16.25
CA ASP A 24 1.32 -6.05 -16.09
C ASP A 24 2.00 -6.10 -14.70
N GLY A 25 1.85 -7.21 -13.99
CA GLY A 25 2.51 -7.45 -12.71
C GLY A 25 4.03 -7.31 -12.82
N PRO A 26 4.72 -6.72 -11.81
CA PRO A 26 6.16 -6.56 -11.87
C PRO A 26 6.88 -7.92 -11.79
N ILE A 27 7.95 -8.08 -12.57
CA ILE A 27 8.78 -9.30 -12.55
C ILE A 27 9.49 -9.49 -11.20
N LEU A 28 9.89 -8.38 -10.59
CA LEU A 28 10.52 -8.35 -9.27
C LEU A 28 9.72 -7.41 -8.36
N ILE A 29 9.50 -7.84 -7.13
CA ILE A 29 8.97 -6.99 -6.08
C ILE A 29 9.95 -6.95 -4.90
N PHE A 30 10.30 -5.75 -4.48
CA PHE A 30 11.11 -5.51 -3.29
C PHE A 30 10.20 -5.28 -2.10
N GLN A 31 10.53 -5.87 -0.96
CA GLN A 31 9.77 -5.66 0.26
C GLN A 31 10.67 -5.31 1.44
N LYS A 32 10.11 -4.55 2.37
CA LYS A 32 10.68 -4.24 3.67
C LYS A 32 9.62 -4.33 4.74
N GLY A 33 9.91 -5.03 5.83
CA GLY A 33 8.99 -5.23 6.95
C GLY A 33 8.56 -6.68 7.11
N ASN A 34 7.61 -6.90 8.00
CA ASN A 34 7.08 -8.22 8.33
C ASN A 34 5.71 -8.41 7.67
N ILE A 35 5.72 -8.77 6.39
CA ILE A 35 4.50 -8.96 5.59
C ILE A 35 4.15 -10.44 5.55
N ASP A 36 2.95 -10.78 6.03
CA ASP A 36 2.36 -12.11 5.94
C ASP A 36 1.01 -12.03 5.22
N LEU A 37 0.93 -12.58 4.01
CA LEU A 37 -0.27 -12.58 3.18
C LEU A 37 -1.17 -13.81 3.40
N ASN A 38 -0.75 -14.76 4.23
CA ASN A 38 -1.44 -16.04 4.37
C ASN A 38 -2.78 -15.91 5.10
N ASN A 39 -3.79 -16.60 4.58
CA ASN A 39 -5.10 -16.80 5.21
C ASN A 39 -5.84 -15.52 5.62
N ARG A 40 -5.59 -14.40 4.93
CA ARG A 40 -6.29 -13.14 5.17
C ARG A 40 -6.82 -12.55 3.87
N LYS A 41 -7.93 -11.83 3.97
CA LYS A 41 -8.43 -11.00 2.88
C LYS A 41 -7.55 -9.77 2.72
N ILE A 42 -7.31 -9.37 1.49
CA ILE A 42 -6.48 -8.22 1.16
C ILE A 42 -7.38 -7.17 0.49
N ILE A 43 -7.48 -6.01 1.09
CA ILE A 43 -8.32 -4.91 0.61
C ILE A 43 -7.41 -3.70 0.36
N SER A 44 -7.43 -3.18 -0.86
CA SER A 44 -6.79 -1.91 -1.13
C SER A 44 -7.77 -0.75 -0.95
N VAL A 45 -7.29 0.36 -0.41
CA VAL A 45 -8.07 1.58 -0.23
C VAL A 45 -7.25 2.76 -0.76
N VAL A 46 -7.82 3.49 -1.70
CA VAL A 46 -7.18 4.64 -2.34
C VAL A 46 -8.16 5.81 -2.41
N GLY A 47 -7.64 7.02 -2.63
CA GLY A 47 -8.53 8.17 -2.77
C GLY A 47 -7.80 9.48 -2.98
N THR A 48 -8.53 10.56 -2.72
CA THR A 48 -8.01 11.91 -2.87
C THR A 48 -6.82 12.19 -1.96
N ARG A 49 -5.89 12.99 -2.44
CA ARG A 49 -4.80 13.54 -1.61
C ARG A 49 -5.25 14.68 -0.69
N ASN A 50 -6.38 15.31 -1.03
CA ASN A 50 -7.02 16.38 -0.26
C ASN A 50 -8.27 15.83 0.43
N VAL A 51 -8.05 15.01 1.47
CA VAL A 51 -9.12 14.35 2.21
C VAL A 51 -9.99 15.36 2.96
N THR A 52 -11.31 15.18 2.91
CA THR A 52 -12.29 15.95 3.69
C THR A 52 -12.54 15.31 5.07
N SER A 53 -13.27 16.01 5.94
CA SER A 53 -13.73 15.43 7.21
C SER A 53 -14.59 14.17 7.00
N TYR A 54 -15.37 14.13 5.92
CA TYR A 54 -16.16 12.95 5.55
C TYR A 54 -15.25 11.77 5.19
N GLY A 55 -14.20 11.99 4.38
CA GLY A 55 -13.24 10.92 4.03
C GLY A 55 -12.48 10.39 5.24
N ILE A 56 -12.14 11.26 6.20
CA ILE A 56 -11.52 10.84 7.47
C ILE A 56 -12.49 9.95 8.26
N ALA A 57 -13.73 10.41 8.46
CA ALA A 57 -14.75 9.65 9.18
C ALA A 57 -15.06 8.30 8.49
N PHE A 58 -15.06 8.28 7.14
CA PHE A 58 -15.19 7.04 6.39
C PHE A 58 -14.05 6.08 6.71
N CYS A 59 -12.80 6.53 6.68
CA CYS A 59 -11.64 5.67 6.97
C CYS A 59 -11.73 5.07 8.38
N GLU A 60 -12.07 5.88 9.37
CA GLU A 60 -12.25 5.44 10.76
C GLU A 60 -13.34 4.37 10.87
N LYS A 61 -14.51 4.65 10.32
CA LYS A 61 -15.65 3.73 10.37
C LYS A 61 -15.36 2.44 9.58
N PHE A 62 -14.82 2.56 8.36
CA PHE A 62 -14.51 1.40 7.52
C PHE A 62 -13.55 0.44 8.22
N ILE A 63 -12.45 0.95 8.79
CA ILE A 63 -11.50 0.11 9.51
C ILE A 63 -12.13 -0.52 10.74
N SER A 64 -12.90 0.24 11.51
CA SER A 64 -13.63 -0.29 12.67
C SER A 64 -14.57 -1.44 12.30
N ASP A 65 -15.29 -1.30 11.19
CA ASP A 65 -16.26 -2.31 10.73
C ASP A 65 -15.58 -3.58 10.20
N VAL A 66 -14.43 -3.45 9.52
CA VAL A 66 -13.72 -4.62 8.96
C VAL A 66 -12.70 -5.25 9.91
N ALA A 67 -12.29 -4.57 10.96
CA ALA A 67 -11.27 -5.05 11.90
C ALA A 67 -11.56 -6.45 12.48
N PRO A 68 -12.82 -6.83 12.82
CA PRO A 68 -13.12 -8.18 13.29
C PRO A 68 -12.78 -9.29 12.29
N LEU A 69 -12.72 -8.97 10.99
CA LEU A 69 -12.35 -9.91 9.92
C LEU A 69 -10.82 -10.00 9.71
N ASN A 70 -10.06 -9.16 10.41
CA ASN A 70 -8.60 -9.09 10.35
C ASN A 70 -8.02 -9.04 8.92
N PRO A 71 -8.52 -8.17 8.02
CA PRO A 71 -7.99 -8.05 6.67
C PRO A 71 -6.61 -7.38 6.67
N ILE A 72 -5.89 -7.54 5.55
CA ILE A 72 -4.71 -6.74 5.25
C ILE A 72 -5.16 -5.50 4.48
N ILE A 73 -4.73 -4.33 4.92
CA ILE A 73 -5.05 -3.06 4.27
C ILE A 73 -3.86 -2.61 3.42
N VAL A 74 -4.11 -2.44 2.13
CA VAL A 74 -3.09 -1.99 1.16
C VAL A 74 -3.42 -0.58 0.69
N SER A 75 -2.41 0.28 0.60
CA SER A 75 -2.56 1.62 0.03
C SER A 75 -1.22 2.17 -0.46
N GLY A 76 -1.22 3.41 -0.95
CA GLY A 76 -0.04 4.00 -1.60
C GLY A 76 0.87 4.80 -0.68
N PHE A 77 0.58 4.91 0.61
CA PHE A 77 1.32 5.73 1.58
C PHE A 77 1.44 7.21 1.20
N ALA A 78 0.57 7.68 0.28
CA ALA A 78 0.51 9.06 -0.18
C ALA A 78 -0.28 9.96 0.79
N TYR A 79 -0.36 11.25 0.50
CA TYR A 79 -1.23 12.18 1.22
C TYR A 79 -2.71 11.77 1.13
N GLY A 80 -3.52 12.27 2.06
CA GLY A 80 -4.97 12.13 2.07
C GLY A 80 -5.44 10.74 2.50
N ILE A 81 -6.29 10.10 1.71
CA ILE A 81 -6.92 8.83 2.05
C ILE A 81 -5.90 7.74 2.35
N ASP A 82 -4.83 7.63 1.55
CA ASP A 82 -3.83 6.57 1.69
C ASP A 82 -3.23 6.53 3.10
N ILE A 83 -2.71 7.65 3.57
CA ILE A 83 -2.12 7.69 4.92
C ILE A 83 -3.18 7.60 6.00
N CYS A 84 -4.39 8.13 5.76
CA CYS A 84 -5.49 8.11 6.71
C CYS A 84 -5.89 6.67 7.02
N ILE A 85 -6.19 5.87 5.98
CA ILE A 85 -6.61 4.49 6.12
C ILE A 85 -5.52 3.61 6.75
N GLN A 86 -4.25 3.81 6.37
CA GLN A 86 -3.14 3.03 6.91
C GLN A 86 -2.89 3.31 8.41
N ARG A 87 -3.03 4.57 8.83
CA ARG A 87 -2.96 4.92 10.25
C ARG A 87 -4.10 4.30 11.06
N GLU A 88 -5.30 4.31 10.53
CA GLU A 88 -6.44 3.66 11.20
C GLU A 88 -6.27 2.14 11.26
N ALA A 89 -5.73 1.51 10.19
CA ALA A 89 -5.38 0.09 10.20
C ALA A 89 -4.38 -0.24 11.32
N VAL A 90 -3.30 0.55 11.44
CA VAL A 90 -2.30 0.40 12.53
C VAL A 90 -2.94 0.53 13.90
N LYS A 91 -3.78 1.55 14.14
CA LYS A 91 -4.48 1.76 15.43
C LYS A 91 -5.34 0.57 15.83
N ASN A 92 -5.96 -0.10 14.85
CA ASN A 92 -6.82 -1.26 15.06
C ASN A 92 -6.06 -2.59 15.01
N GLY A 93 -4.72 -2.57 15.01
CA GLY A 93 -3.88 -3.76 15.02
C GLY A 93 -3.86 -4.54 13.71
N LEU A 94 -4.44 -4.00 12.62
CA LEU A 94 -4.45 -4.63 11.31
C LEU A 94 -3.08 -4.52 10.63
N GLN A 95 -2.69 -5.56 9.90
CA GLN A 95 -1.54 -5.47 9.01
C GLN A 95 -1.84 -4.47 7.90
N THR A 96 -0.87 -3.58 7.62
CA THR A 96 -0.99 -2.67 6.49
C THR A 96 0.27 -2.69 5.62
N ILE A 97 0.07 -2.56 4.32
CA ILE A 97 1.14 -2.56 3.31
C ILE A 97 1.08 -1.26 2.52
N GLY A 98 2.19 -0.54 2.53
CA GLY A 98 2.39 0.64 1.69
C GLY A 98 3.06 0.24 0.37
N CYS A 99 2.39 0.40 -0.76
CA CYS A 99 3.05 0.29 -2.06
C CYS A 99 3.72 1.64 -2.39
N LEU A 100 5.03 1.66 -2.66
CA LEU A 100 5.77 2.89 -2.86
C LEU A 100 6.10 3.13 -4.32
N ALA A 101 6.09 4.40 -4.74
CA ALA A 101 6.46 4.86 -6.08
C ALA A 101 7.95 5.23 -6.19
N HIS A 102 8.77 4.70 -5.30
CA HIS A 102 10.21 4.95 -5.18
C HIS A 102 10.90 3.79 -4.47
N GLY A 103 12.23 3.82 -4.39
CA GLY A 103 13.00 2.79 -3.71
C GLY A 103 12.90 2.84 -2.18
N LEU A 104 13.16 1.69 -1.54
CA LEU A 104 12.98 1.47 -0.09
C LEU A 104 14.06 2.14 0.79
N ASN A 105 15.05 2.82 0.22
CA ASN A 105 16.05 3.58 0.98
C ASN A 105 15.56 4.93 1.49
N GLN A 106 14.37 5.34 1.07
CA GLN A 106 13.78 6.62 1.42
C GLN A 106 12.29 6.49 1.69
N ILE A 107 11.71 7.54 2.24
CA ILE A 107 10.26 7.67 2.43
C ILE A 107 9.77 8.96 1.78
N TYR A 108 8.73 8.84 0.99
CA TYR A 108 8.01 9.94 0.41
C TYR A 108 6.49 9.75 0.60
N PRO A 109 5.76 10.79 1.03
CA PRO A 109 6.27 12.10 1.48
C PRO A 109 7.10 12.04 2.77
N LYS A 110 8.12 12.89 2.89
CA LYS A 110 9.01 12.88 4.09
C LYS A 110 8.26 13.05 5.42
N VAL A 111 7.14 13.78 5.41
CA VAL A 111 6.29 13.97 6.60
C VAL A 111 5.69 12.66 7.12
N HIS A 112 5.58 11.64 6.28
CA HIS A 112 5.07 10.32 6.66
C HIS A 112 6.15 9.42 7.28
N ALA A 113 7.42 9.81 7.29
CA ALA A 113 8.51 9.02 7.88
C ALA A 113 8.23 8.63 9.35
N LYS A 114 7.52 9.50 10.08
CA LYS A 114 7.11 9.24 11.47
C LYS A 114 6.18 8.02 11.65
N TYR A 115 5.48 7.59 10.60
CA TYR A 115 4.59 6.42 10.62
C TYR A 115 5.28 5.14 10.15
N GLN A 116 6.49 5.25 9.58
CA GLN A 116 7.20 4.12 8.98
C GLN A 116 7.44 2.98 9.96
N ALA A 117 7.91 3.29 11.17
CA ALA A 117 8.25 2.29 12.17
C ALA A 117 7.03 1.46 12.58
N GLU A 118 5.86 2.08 12.69
CA GLU A 118 4.63 1.39 13.07
C GLU A 118 4.10 0.50 11.94
N VAL A 119 4.19 0.95 10.69
CA VAL A 119 3.84 0.13 9.53
C VAL A 119 4.77 -1.08 9.43
N LEU A 120 6.07 -0.91 9.64
CA LEU A 120 7.05 -2.01 9.60
C LEU A 120 6.87 -3.03 10.73
N LYS A 121 6.25 -2.65 11.83
CA LYS A 121 6.04 -3.49 13.00
C LYS A 121 5.02 -4.61 12.74
N ASN A 122 3.96 -4.32 11.98
CA ASN A 122 2.90 -5.27 11.64
C ASN A 122 2.48 -5.10 10.18
N GLY A 123 3.42 -5.31 9.25
CA GLY A 123 3.23 -5.11 7.83
C GLY A 123 4.50 -4.60 7.18
N GLY A 124 4.40 -3.71 6.21
CA GLY A 124 5.59 -3.22 5.52
C GLY A 124 5.33 -2.45 4.25
N PHE A 125 6.32 -2.46 3.39
CA PHE A 125 6.30 -1.75 2.13
C PHE A 125 6.67 -2.65 0.96
N TYR A 126 5.96 -2.48 -0.15
CA TYR A 126 6.26 -3.04 -1.45
C TYR A 126 6.70 -1.96 -2.44
N THR A 127 7.60 -2.31 -3.33
CA THR A 127 7.95 -1.50 -4.50
C THR A 127 8.55 -2.36 -5.61
N GLU A 128 8.36 -1.94 -6.86
CA GLU A 128 9.09 -2.49 -8.02
C GLU A 128 10.35 -1.68 -8.36
N PHE A 129 10.54 -0.54 -7.72
CA PHE A 129 11.63 0.38 -8.01
C PHE A 129 12.89 0.03 -7.23
N TRP A 130 14.05 0.21 -7.88
CA TRP A 130 15.34 0.02 -7.22
C TRP A 130 15.47 0.92 -6.00
N SER A 131 16.22 0.45 -5.00
CA SER A 131 16.32 1.10 -3.68
C SER A 131 16.73 2.58 -3.70
N THR A 132 17.41 3.04 -4.75
CA THR A 132 17.82 4.44 -4.95
C THR A 132 16.90 5.25 -5.86
N SER A 133 15.84 4.65 -6.41
CA SER A 133 14.90 5.33 -7.31
C SER A 133 14.13 6.43 -6.59
N ASN A 134 14.08 7.62 -7.20
CA ASN A 134 13.36 8.77 -6.67
C ASN A 134 11.84 8.70 -6.93
N PRO A 135 11.02 9.43 -6.15
CA PRO A 135 9.58 9.51 -6.35
C PRO A 135 9.24 10.44 -7.52
N GLU A 136 9.27 9.93 -8.72
CA GLU A 136 8.93 10.64 -9.95
C GLU A 136 7.43 10.52 -10.26
N ARG A 137 6.85 11.52 -10.94
CA ARG A 137 5.41 11.59 -11.23
C ARG A 137 4.88 10.32 -11.92
N GLU A 138 5.61 9.81 -12.89
CA GLU A 138 5.24 8.61 -13.64
C GLU A 138 5.22 7.34 -12.79
N ASN A 139 6.10 7.26 -11.79
CA ASN A 139 6.18 6.11 -10.90
C ASN A 139 4.92 5.95 -10.05
N PHE A 140 4.23 7.05 -9.71
CA PHE A 140 2.96 6.97 -8.97
C PHE A 140 1.87 6.29 -9.80
N LEU A 141 1.80 6.55 -11.09
CA LEU A 141 0.86 5.90 -11.99
C LEU A 141 1.22 4.40 -12.17
N LYS A 142 2.50 4.12 -12.41
CA LYS A 142 2.99 2.73 -12.55
C LYS A 142 2.71 1.91 -11.30
N ARG A 143 2.97 2.47 -10.12
CA ARG A 143 2.77 1.80 -8.83
C ARG A 143 1.31 1.43 -8.56
N ASN A 144 0.33 2.22 -9.05
CA ASN A 144 -1.08 2.02 -8.72
C ASN A 144 -1.58 0.61 -9.09
N ARG A 145 -1.10 0.04 -10.20
CA ARG A 145 -1.42 -1.35 -10.57
C ARG A 145 -0.97 -2.38 -9.52
N ILE A 146 0.08 -2.08 -8.76
CA ILE A 146 0.53 -2.96 -7.66
C ILE A 146 -0.46 -2.90 -6.50
N ILE A 147 -0.98 -1.71 -6.15
CA ILE A 147 -1.99 -1.56 -5.11
C ILE A 147 -3.22 -2.41 -5.43
N ALA A 148 -3.76 -2.27 -6.64
CA ALA A 148 -4.91 -3.06 -7.07
C ALA A 148 -4.56 -4.55 -7.22
N GLY A 149 -3.41 -4.85 -7.82
CA GLY A 149 -3.01 -6.20 -8.17
C GLY A 149 -2.67 -7.11 -6.99
N VAL A 150 -2.29 -6.58 -5.83
CA VAL A 150 -2.05 -7.41 -4.63
C VAL A 150 -3.33 -7.71 -3.85
N SER A 151 -4.46 -7.08 -4.17
CA SER A 151 -5.69 -7.12 -3.38
C SER A 151 -6.84 -7.84 -4.10
N GLU A 152 -7.81 -8.31 -3.31
CA GLU A 152 -9.04 -8.92 -3.81
C GLU A 152 -10.09 -7.88 -4.21
N ALA A 153 -10.02 -6.69 -3.59
CA ALA A 153 -10.94 -5.59 -3.86
C ALA A 153 -10.24 -4.25 -3.64
N THR A 154 -10.64 -3.26 -4.45
CA THR A 154 -10.18 -1.87 -4.31
C THR A 154 -11.34 -0.97 -3.95
N VAL A 155 -11.21 -0.26 -2.84
CA VAL A 155 -12.16 0.76 -2.38
C VAL A 155 -11.62 2.14 -2.75
N VAL A 156 -12.39 2.92 -3.49
CA VAL A 156 -12.03 4.29 -3.87
C VAL A 156 -12.83 5.27 -3.03
N VAL A 157 -12.15 6.13 -2.29
CA VAL A 157 -12.74 7.11 -1.37
C VAL A 157 -12.46 8.52 -1.86
N GLU A 158 -13.51 9.30 -2.08
CA GLU A 158 -13.41 10.74 -2.47
C GLU A 158 -12.48 10.97 -3.68
N SER A 159 -12.76 10.34 -4.81
CA SER A 159 -12.01 10.62 -6.03
C SER A 159 -12.66 11.76 -6.81
N ALA A 160 -11.87 12.68 -7.35
CA ALA A 160 -12.33 13.60 -8.38
C ALA A 160 -12.53 12.85 -9.71
N GLU A 161 -13.42 13.34 -10.59
CA GLU A 161 -13.72 12.73 -11.91
C GLU A 161 -12.46 12.43 -12.76
N LYS A 162 -11.41 13.21 -12.59
CA LYS A 162 -10.09 13.02 -13.25
C LYS A 162 -8.98 12.75 -12.22
N GLY A 163 -9.33 12.17 -11.08
CA GLY A 163 -8.37 11.89 -10.00
C GLY A 163 -7.46 10.73 -10.33
N GLY A 164 -6.18 10.82 -9.93
CA GLY A 164 -5.21 9.73 -10.09
C GLY A 164 -5.58 8.43 -9.37
N SER A 165 -6.46 8.48 -8.39
CA SER A 165 -7.00 7.30 -7.69
C SER A 165 -7.94 6.46 -8.55
N LEU A 166 -8.52 7.02 -9.62
CA LEU A 166 -9.34 6.26 -10.58
C LEU A 166 -8.51 5.45 -11.59
N VAL A 167 -7.19 5.63 -11.60
CA VAL A 167 -6.25 4.89 -12.44
C VAL A 167 -5.67 3.69 -11.69
N THR A 168 -6.07 3.49 -10.44
CA THR A 168 -5.72 2.31 -9.62
C THR A 168 -6.64 1.12 -9.91
#